data_43f63b1d00c7e239521abab41f0ef77b
#
_entry.id   43f63b1d00c7e239521abab41f0ef77b
#
_cell.length_a   1.000
_cell.length_b   1.000
_cell.length_c   1.000
_cell.angle_alpha   90.00
_cell.angle_beta   90.00
_cell.angle_gamma   90.00
#
_symmetry.space_group_name_H-M   'P 1'
#
loop_
_entity.id
_entity.type
_entity.pdbx_description
1 polymer ?
#
loop_
_entity_poly.entity_id
_entity_poly.type
_entity_poly.pdbx_seq_one_letter_code
_entity_poly.pdbx_strand_id
1 'polypeptide(L)'
;MNKKKMYSTWFLVPAMIVFLLIFIIPTMASFFFSMTVWDFKNWRFTGLDNFIMFFSERSLNIGIKNTLIYAVLTSGIKVILAFFIAVFLTGKIKTKNIQRSIIFFPNLVSTMAIGITFTAMMHPTRGLINRALSTFVESKINWLGNPDLALFSIIGVDIWKGLSIATVIYVAGIQSIDRTYYEAAEIDGANGRQKLFAITAPLARPAMNSVIILSFIGGLRSFDLIWAM
;
A
#
# COMPACT_ATOMS: atom_id res chain seq x y z
N MET A 1 32.39 23.88 17.44
CA MET A 1 32.56 23.97 15.98
C MET A 1 31.26 24.53 15.38
N ASN A 2 31.24 25.84 15.03
CA ASN A 2 30.12 26.45 14.32
C ASN A 2 30.12 25.92 12.86
N LYS A 3 29.17 25.01 12.55
CA LYS A 3 28.89 24.64 11.16
C LYS A 3 28.40 25.88 10.43
N LYS A 4 29.20 26.54 9.64
CA LYS A 4 28.79 27.59 8.71
C LYS A 4 27.62 27.00 7.87
N LYS A 5 26.42 27.52 8.02
CA LYS A 5 25.29 27.16 7.17
C LYS A 5 25.64 27.56 5.75
N MET A 6 25.87 26.60 4.87
CA MET A 6 26.31 26.79 3.50
C MET A 6 25.25 27.47 2.61
N TYR A 7 23.98 27.39 3.04
CA TYR A 7 22.85 28.01 2.36
C TYR A 7 21.96 28.78 3.33
N SER A 8 21.39 29.88 2.87
CA SER A 8 20.42 30.67 3.65
C SER A 8 19.12 29.88 3.82
N THR A 9 18.54 29.90 5.03
CA THR A 9 17.23 29.33 5.32
C THR A 9 16.07 30.03 4.56
N TRP A 10 16.32 31.21 3.99
CA TRP A 10 15.35 31.94 3.17
C TRP A 10 14.92 31.16 1.90
N PHE A 11 15.75 30.26 1.39
CA PHE A 11 15.36 29.39 0.27
C PHE A 11 14.23 28.41 0.61
N LEU A 12 13.96 28.16 1.90
CA LEU A 12 12.86 27.32 2.34
C LEU A 12 11.52 28.08 2.37
N VAL A 13 11.55 29.42 2.42
CA VAL A 13 10.35 30.24 2.62
C VAL A 13 9.24 29.98 1.59
N PRO A 14 9.51 29.94 0.27
CA PRO A 14 8.45 29.68 -0.70
C PRO A 14 7.78 28.32 -0.49
N ALA A 15 8.57 27.28 -0.24
CA ALA A 15 8.03 25.94 0.01
C ALA A 15 7.24 25.88 1.32
N MET A 16 7.71 26.57 2.39
CA MET A 16 7.01 26.65 3.66
C MET A 16 5.68 27.39 3.55
N ILE A 17 5.61 28.47 2.78
CA ILE A 17 4.34 29.20 2.54
C ILE A 17 3.31 28.28 1.89
N VAL A 18 3.69 27.57 0.82
CA VAL A 18 2.80 26.62 0.13
C VAL A 18 2.35 25.51 1.09
N PHE A 19 3.27 24.94 1.86
CA PHE A 19 2.97 23.90 2.83
C PHE A 19 2.01 24.37 3.95
N LEU A 20 2.23 25.57 4.48
CA LEU A 20 1.36 26.16 5.50
C LEU A 20 -0.04 26.40 4.94
N LEU A 21 -0.15 27.03 3.77
CA LEU A 21 -1.44 27.40 3.19
C LEU A 21 -2.25 26.17 2.74
N ILE A 22 -1.62 25.16 2.14
CA ILE A 22 -2.33 24.03 1.53
C ILE A 22 -2.47 22.84 2.50
N PHE A 23 -1.55 22.68 3.45
CA PHE A 23 -1.57 21.53 4.33
C PHE A 23 -1.90 21.90 5.78
N ILE A 24 -1.13 22.79 6.40
CA ILE A 24 -1.29 23.09 7.84
C ILE A 24 -2.61 23.80 8.13
N ILE A 25 -2.91 24.88 7.42
CA ILE A 25 -4.12 25.67 7.69
C ILE A 25 -5.39 24.84 7.47
N PRO A 26 -5.59 24.09 6.36
CA PRO A 26 -6.76 23.24 6.21
C PRO A 26 -6.84 22.11 7.23
N THR A 27 -5.69 21.56 7.64
CA THR A 27 -5.66 20.52 8.68
C THR A 27 -6.13 21.07 10.02
N MET A 28 -5.61 22.23 10.44
CA MET A 28 -6.04 22.89 11.69
C MET A 28 -7.51 23.30 11.63
N ALA A 29 -7.97 23.80 10.48
CA ALA A 29 -9.38 24.11 10.27
C ALA A 29 -10.27 22.86 10.38
N SER A 30 -9.84 21.72 9.83
CA SER A 30 -10.56 20.45 9.98
C SER A 30 -10.69 20.00 11.42
N PHE A 31 -9.63 20.15 12.23
CA PHE A 31 -9.70 19.89 13.68
C PHE A 31 -10.70 20.80 14.38
N PHE A 32 -10.72 22.07 14.04
CA PHE A 32 -11.68 23.01 14.62
C PHE A 32 -13.11 22.65 14.22
N PHE A 33 -13.36 22.41 12.92
CA PHE A 33 -14.69 22.04 12.44
C PHE A 33 -15.16 20.67 12.96
N SER A 34 -14.26 19.73 13.26
CA SER A 34 -14.65 18.45 13.86
C SER A 34 -15.32 18.57 15.23
N MET A 35 -15.09 19.69 15.93
CA MET A 35 -15.70 20.02 17.22
C MET A 35 -16.92 20.93 17.09
N THR A 36 -17.42 21.15 15.87
CA THR A 36 -18.54 22.05 15.61
C THR A 36 -19.59 21.37 14.76
N VAL A 37 -20.82 21.86 14.85
CA VAL A 37 -21.89 21.57 13.89
C VAL A 37 -22.17 22.85 13.11
N TRP A 38 -22.08 22.76 11.78
CA TRP A 38 -22.24 23.88 10.88
C TRP A 38 -23.13 23.48 9.68
N ASP A 39 -24.27 24.15 9.53
CA ASP A 39 -25.24 23.94 8.46
C ASP A 39 -25.26 25.08 7.43
N PHE A 40 -24.17 25.85 7.29
CA PHE A 40 -24.01 27.06 6.50
C PHE A 40 -24.81 28.29 6.97
N LYS A 41 -25.81 28.13 7.85
CA LYS A 41 -26.60 29.22 8.43
C LYS A 41 -26.27 29.41 9.90
N ASN A 42 -26.20 28.30 10.62
CA ASN A 42 -25.96 28.29 12.05
C ASN A 42 -24.64 27.56 12.35
N TRP A 43 -23.94 28.12 13.32
CA TRP A 43 -22.70 27.53 13.81
C TRP A 43 -22.81 27.32 15.31
N ARG A 44 -22.45 26.13 15.77
CA ARG A 44 -22.45 25.79 17.18
C ARG A 44 -21.23 24.94 17.52
N PHE A 45 -20.54 25.32 18.58
CA PHE A 45 -19.47 24.50 19.14
C PHE A 45 -20.08 23.36 19.98
N THR A 46 -19.72 22.11 19.68
CA THR A 46 -20.25 20.89 20.32
C THR A 46 -19.18 20.09 21.06
N GLY A 47 -17.92 20.56 21.06
CA GLY A 47 -16.84 19.84 21.73
C GLY A 47 -16.61 18.45 21.15
N LEU A 48 -16.73 17.42 21.98
CA LEU A 48 -16.49 16.02 21.59
C LEU A 48 -17.74 15.24 21.16
N ASP A 49 -18.92 15.85 21.11
CA ASP A 49 -20.18 15.16 20.81
C ASP A 49 -20.15 14.46 19.44
N ASN A 50 -19.54 15.09 18.44
CA ASN A 50 -19.38 14.48 17.12
C ASN A 50 -18.53 13.21 17.17
N PHE A 51 -17.50 13.16 18.01
CA PHE A 51 -16.66 11.99 18.20
C PHE A 51 -17.41 10.89 18.95
N ILE A 52 -18.19 11.25 19.99
CA ILE A 52 -19.01 10.29 20.73
C ILE A 52 -20.04 9.66 19.79
N MET A 53 -20.72 10.46 18.98
CA MET A 53 -21.67 9.99 17.97
C MET A 53 -20.98 9.08 16.96
N PHE A 54 -19.81 9.46 16.46
CA PHE A 54 -19.03 8.67 15.50
C PHE A 54 -18.69 7.28 16.05
N PHE A 55 -18.19 7.18 17.29
CA PHE A 55 -17.84 5.89 17.89
C PHE A 55 -19.03 5.09 18.40
N SER A 56 -20.21 5.69 18.57
CA SER A 56 -21.46 4.99 18.92
C SER A 56 -22.16 4.40 17.70
N GLU A 57 -21.90 4.94 16.51
CA GLU A 57 -22.53 4.48 15.26
C GLU A 57 -21.94 3.14 14.81
N ARG A 58 -22.78 2.10 14.74
CA ARG A 58 -22.36 0.73 14.39
C ARG A 58 -21.74 0.62 13.00
N SER A 59 -22.27 1.33 12.03
CA SER A 59 -21.81 1.31 10.63
C SER A 59 -20.40 1.88 10.52
N LEU A 60 -20.09 2.97 11.24
CA LEU A 60 -18.79 3.61 11.26
C LEU A 60 -17.74 2.73 11.95
N ASN A 61 -18.11 2.07 13.05
CA ASN A 61 -17.23 1.13 13.74
C ASN A 61 -16.86 -0.08 12.86
N ILE A 62 -17.81 -0.62 12.09
CA ILE A 62 -17.53 -1.67 11.09
C ILE A 62 -16.56 -1.13 10.03
N GLY A 63 -16.76 0.09 9.55
CA GLY A 63 -15.89 0.75 8.58
C GLY A 63 -14.45 0.88 9.09
N ILE A 64 -14.26 1.35 10.33
CA ILE A 64 -12.93 1.45 10.95
C ILE A 64 -12.26 0.08 11.05
N LYS A 65 -12.99 -0.93 11.56
CA LYS A 65 -12.48 -2.29 11.70
C LYS A 65 -12.03 -2.84 10.34
N ASN A 66 -12.88 -2.72 9.32
CA ASN A 66 -12.58 -3.21 7.98
C ASN A 66 -11.39 -2.46 7.36
N THR A 67 -11.27 -1.15 7.57
CA THR A 67 -10.13 -0.35 7.10
C THR A 67 -8.83 -0.82 7.76
N LEU A 68 -8.83 -1.09 9.06
CA LEU A 68 -7.65 -1.60 9.76
C LEU A 68 -7.26 -3.00 9.27
N ILE A 69 -8.24 -3.91 9.14
CA ILE A 69 -8.01 -5.26 8.59
C ILE A 69 -7.43 -5.15 7.18
N TYR A 70 -8.04 -4.33 6.34
CA TYR A 70 -7.58 -4.08 4.98
C TYR A 70 -6.14 -3.56 4.95
N ALA A 71 -5.82 -2.52 5.71
CA ALA A 71 -4.49 -1.91 5.75
C ALA A 71 -3.41 -2.90 6.25
N VAL A 72 -3.71 -3.65 7.31
CA VAL A 72 -2.77 -4.64 7.88
C VAL A 72 -2.53 -5.80 6.91
N LEU A 73 -3.59 -6.38 6.35
CA LEU A 73 -3.47 -7.54 5.46
C LEU A 73 -2.80 -7.15 4.13
N THR A 74 -3.24 -6.04 3.51
CA THR A 74 -2.65 -5.61 2.23
C THR A 74 -1.19 -5.23 2.41
N SER A 75 -0.82 -4.47 3.45
CA SER A 75 0.57 -4.09 3.69
C SER A 75 1.42 -5.30 4.06
N GLY A 76 0.98 -6.14 4.99
CA GLY A 76 1.73 -7.31 5.44
C GLY A 76 2.05 -8.28 4.30
N ILE A 77 1.04 -8.60 3.48
CA ILE A 77 1.22 -9.52 2.35
C ILE A 77 2.09 -8.88 1.26
N LYS A 78 1.90 -7.59 0.93
CA LYS A 78 2.74 -6.86 -0.04
C LYS A 78 4.21 -6.83 0.40
N VAL A 79 4.48 -6.55 1.67
CA VAL A 79 5.84 -6.50 2.23
C VAL A 79 6.56 -7.84 2.01
N ILE A 80 5.89 -8.95 2.33
CA ILE A 80 6.49 -10.27 2.23
C ILE A 80 6.66 -10.69 0.76
N LEU A 81 5.57 -10.64 -0.03
CA LEU A 81 5.60 -11.12 -1.41
C LEU A 81 6.54 -10.27 -2.29
N ALA A 82 6.49 -8.93 -2.15
CA ALA A 82 7.34 -8.04 -2.93
C ALA A 82 8.83 -8.24 -2.63
N PHE A 83 9.18 -8.55 -1.37
CA PHE A 83 10.56 -8.86 -1.01
C PHE A 83 11.08 -10.10 -1.75
N PHE A 84 10.33 -11.21 -1.72
CA PHE A 84 10.75 -12.43 -2.43
C PHE A 84 10.77 -12.24 -3.95
N ILE A 85 9.79 -11.52 -4.51
CA ILE A 85 9.79 -11.17 -5.93
C ILE A 85 11.02 -10.32 -6.28
N ALA A 86 11.38 -9.34 -5.47
CA ALA A 86 12.56 -8.50 -5.70
C ALA A 86 13.86 -9.28 -5.61
N VAL A 87 14.00 -10.19 -4.63
CA VAL A 87 15.15 -11.10 -4.53
C VAL A 87 15.26 -11.95 -5.80
N PHE A 88 14.14 -12.51 -6.26
CA PHE A 88 14.11 -13.27 -7.52
C PHE A 88 14.56 -12.40 -8.71
N LEU A 89 14.01 -11.20 -8.87
CA LEU A 89 14.32 -10.30 -10.00
C LEU A 89 15.74 -9.70 -9.96
N THR A 90 16.40 -9.71 -8.81
CA THR A 90 17.80 -9.25 -8.69
C THR A 90 18.82 -10.36 -8.93
N GLY A 91 18.35 -11.61 -9.00
CA GLY A 91 19.18 -12.77 -9.32
C GLY A 91 19.70 -12.79 -10.77
N LYS A 92 20.48 -13.84 -11.10
CA LYS A 92 21.05 -14.06 -12.45
C LYS A 92 20.04 -14.67 -13.41
N ILE A 93 18.96 -13.93 -13.76
CA ILE A 93 17.90 -14.41 -14.64
C ILE A 93 18.03 -13.73 -16.00
N LYS A 94 18.04 -14.54 -17.10
CA LYS A 94 18.15 -14.01 -18.47
C LYS A 94 16.92 -13.18 -18.89
N THR A 95 15.72 -13.50 -18.40
CA THR A 95 14.44 -12.87 -18.76
C THR A 95 13.98 -11.78 -17.82
N LYS A 96 14.86 -11.28 -16.93
CA LYS A 96 14.52 -10.32 -15.86
C LYS A 96 13.78 -9.06 -16.33
N ASN A 97 14.11 -8.57 -17.54
CA ASN A 97 13.47 -7.36 -18.07
C ASN A 97 12.00 -7.61 -18.44
N ILE A 98 11.70 -8.76 -19.03
CA ILE A 98 10.32 -9.15 -19.35
C ILE A 98 9.51 -9.34 -18.06
N GLN A 99 10.09 -10.05 -17.08
CA GLN A 99 9.43 -10.27 -15.80
C GLN A 99 9.17 -8.96 -15.04
N ARG A 100 10.11 -8.02 -15.07
CA ARG A 100 9.92 -6.67 -14.55
C ARG A 100 8.74 -5.97 -15.24
N SER A 101 8.66 -6.01 -16.56
CA SER A 101 7.56 -5.39 -17.30
C SER A 101 6.21 -5.98 -16.92
N ILE A 102 6.10 -7.30 -16.78
CA ILE A 102 4.86 -7.99 -16.35
C ILE A 102 4.46 -7.57 -14.94
N ILE A 103 5.41 -7.53 -13.99
CA ILE A 103 5.12 -7.18 -12.59
C ILE A 103 4.75 -5.69 -12.48
N PHE A 104 5.31 -4.82 -13.32
CA PHE A 104 5.04 -3.37 -13.26
C PHE A 104 3.78 -2.96 -14.02
N PHE A 105 3.31 -3.78 -14.94
CA PHE A 105 2.14 -3.49 -15.77
C PHE A 105 0.89 -3.07 -14.96
N PRO A 106 0.52 -3.75 -13.85
CA PRO A 106 -0.68 -3.38 -13.10
C PRO A 106 -0.67 -1.95 -12.56
N ASN A 107 0.51 -1.40 -12.28
CA ASN A 107 0.64 -0.03 -11.77
C ASN A 107 0.38 1.06 -12.83
N LEU A 108 0.50 0.72 -14.10
CA LEU A 108 0.24 1.65 -15.21
C LEU A 108 -1.26 1.85 -15.45
N VAL A 109 -2.10 0.95 -14.95
CA VAL A 109 -3.54 1.00 -15.12
C VAL A 109 -4.19 1.78 -13.98
N SER A 110 -5.18 2.61 -14.31
CA SER A 110 -5.97 3.34 -13.31
C SER A 110 -6.61 2.40 -12.29
N THR A 111 -6.61 2.78 -11.01
CA THR A 111 -7.21 1.99 -9.93
C THR A 111 -8.70 1.74 -10.16
N MET A 112 -9.44 2.75 -10.63
CA MET A 112 -10.85 2.62 -10.98
C MET A 112 -11.08 1.63 -12.12
N ALA A 113 -10.26 1.69 -13.18
CA ALA A 113 -10.36 0.76 -14.30
C ALA A 113 -10.10 -0.70 -13.86
N ILE A 114 -9.12 -0.91 -12.99
CA ILE A 114 -8.86 -2.22 -12.38
C ILE A 114 -10.07 -2.69 -11.58
N GLY A 115 -10.64 -1.84 -10.71
CA GLY A 115 -11.82 -2.19 -9.91
C GLY A 115 -13.00 -2.63 -10.77
N ILE A 116 -13.37 -1.83 -11.79
CA ILE A 116 -14.45 -2.16 -12.72
C ILE A 116 -14.17 -3.47 -13.46
N THR A 117 -12.94 -3.69 -13.92
CA THR A 117 -12.55 -4.91 -14.62
C THR A 117 -12.69 -6.13 -13.72
N PHE A 118 -12.17 -6.06 -12.48
CA PHE A 118 -12.26 -7.17 -11.55
C PHE A 118 -13.70 -7.42 -11.08
N THR A 119 -14.54 -6.40 -10.93
CA THR A 119 -15.97 -6.57 -10.67
C THR A 119 -16.63 -7.40 -11.78
N ALA A 120 -16.34 -7.11 -13.04
CA ALA A 120 -16.84 -7.91 -14.16
C ALA A 120 -16.26 -9.33 -14.16
N MET A 121 -14.98 -9.52 -13.87
CA MET A 121 -14.33 -10.82 -13.79
C MET A 121 -14.82 -11.68 -12.62
N MET A 122 -15.19 -11.06 -11.51
CA MET A 122 -15.68 -11.69 -10.27
C MET A 122 -17.21 -11.90 -10.29
N HIS A 123 -17.90 -11.57 -11.38
CA HIS A 123 -19.36 -11.72 -11.46
C HIS A 123 -19.77 -13.20 -11.26
N PRO A 124 -20.78 -13.51 -10.39
CA PRO A 124 -21.08 -14.88 -9.98
C PRO A 124 -21.41 -15.84 -11.13
N THR A 125 -22.12 -15.36 -12.14
CA THR A 125 -22.61 -16.20 -13.24
C THR A 125 -21.84 -16.04 -14.55
N ARG A 126 -21.36 -14.83 -14.87
CA ARG A 126 -20.72 -14.49 -16.15
C ARG A 126 -19.23 -14.22 -16.02
N GLY A 127 -18.71 -14.13 -14.78
CA GLY A 127 -17.30 -13.76 -14.51
C GLY A 127 -16.31 -14.82 -14.95
N LEU A 128 -15.20 -14.37 -15.49
CA LEU A 128 -14.12 -15.24 -15.97
C LEU A 128 -13.49 -16.06 -14.83
N ILE A 129 -13.41 -15.50 -13.62
CA ILE A 129 -12.82 -16.18 -12.46
C ILE A 129 -13.65 -17.39 -12.09
N ASN A 130 -14.98 -17.26 -11.97
CA ASN A 130 -15.85 -18.41 -11.69
C ASN A 130 -15.87 -19.44 -12.84
N ARG A 131 -15.76 -18.99 -14.09
CA ARG A 131 -15.65 -19.90 -15.23
C ARG A 131 -14.36 -20.71 -15.19
N ALA A 132 -13.23 -20.09 -14.85
CA ALA A 132 -11.97 -20.79 -14.69
C ALA A 132 -11.99 -21.76 -13.50
N LEU A 133 -12.65 -21.36 -12.39
CA LEU A 133 -12.76 -22.21 -11.19
C LEU A 133 -13.80 -23.33 -11.34
N SER A 134 -14.78 -23.21 -12.24
CA SER A 134 -15.83 -24.22 -12.41
C SER A 134 -15.30 -25.59 -12.82
N THR A 135 -14.05 -25.66 -13.32
CA THR A 135 -13.35 -26.91 -13.60
C THR A 135 -12.96 -27.66 -12.31
N PHE A 136 -12.80 -26.94 -11.20
CA PHE A 136 -12.32 -27.50 -9.92
C PHE A 136 -13.36 -27.41 -8.80
N VAL A 137 -14.30 -26.48 -8.87
CA VAL A 137 -15.29 -26.20 -7.84
C VAL A 137 -16.66 -26.06 -8.48
N GLU A 138 -17.60 -26.91 -8.12
CA GLU A 138 -18.97 -26.93 -8.69
C GLU A 138 -19.83 -25.72 -8.26
N SER A 139 -19.46 -25.03 -7.17
CA SER A 139 -20.22 -23.91 -6.64
C SER A 139 -19.82 -22.57 -7.27
N LYS A 140 -20.82 -21.74 -7.60
CA LYS A 140 -20.60 -20.35 -8.05
C LYS A 140 -20.32 -19.47 -6.84
N ILE A 141 -19.10 -18.94 -6.75
CA ILE A 141 -18.69 -18.07 -5.66
C ILE A 141 -19.19 -16.65 -5.93
N ASN A 142 -19.89 -16.08 -4.95
CA ASN A 142 -20.29 -14.67 -4.98
C ASN A 142 -19.23 -13.82 -4.26
N TRP A 143 -18.19 -13.42 -5.00
CA TRP A 143 -16.99 -12.76 -4.48
C TRP A 143 -17.26 -11.43 -3.78
N LEU A 144 -18.12 -10.59 -4.37
CA LEU A 144 -18.39 -9.23 -3.90
C LEU A 144 -19.76 -9.10 -3.21
N GLY A 145 -20.69 -10.00 -3.51
CA GLY A 145 -22.02 -9.98 -2.89
C GLY A 145 -22.11 -10.77 -1.57
N ASN A 146 -21.05 -11.51 -1.20
CA ASN A 146 -20.97 -12.15 0.11
C ASN A 146 -20.18 -11.24 1.07
N PRO A 147 -20.80 -10.76 2.18
CA PRO A 147 -20.15 -9.87 3.14
C PRO A 147 -18.84 -10.43 3.73
N ASP A 148 -18.73 -11.76 3.89
CA ASP A 148 -17.55 -12.40 4.46
C ASP A 148 -16.40 -12.48 3.46
N LEU A 149 -16.68 -12.46 2.14
CA LEU A 149 -15.69 -12.59 1.10
C LEU A 149 -15.32 -11.26 0.44
N ALA A 150 -16.23 -10.29 0.42
CA ALA A 150 -16.06 -9.05 -0.34
C ALA A 150 -14.77 -8.31 0.04
N LEU A 151 -14.52 -8.14 1.33
CA LEU A 151 -13.31 -7.47 1.82
C LEU A 151 -12.04 -8.19 1.35
N PHE A 152 -12.00 -9.51 1.46
CA PHE A 152 -10.82 -10.31 1.07
C PHE A 152 -10.62 -10.34 -0.45
N SER A 153 -11.70 -10.29 -1.23
CA SER A 153 -11.66 -10.19 -2.68
C SER A 153 -10.99 -8.88 -3.12
N ILE A 154 -11.38 -7.76 -2.52
CA ILE A 154 -10.78 -6.44 -2.78
C ILE A 154 -9.32 -6.40 -2.31
N ILE A 155 -9.01 -6.97 -1.15
CA ILE A 155 -7.63 -7.12 -0.64
C ILE A 155 -6.76 -7.85 -1.66
N GLY A 156 -7.24 -8.95 -2.24
CA GLY A 156 -6.50 -9.70 -3.25
C GLY A 156 -6.15 -8.86 -4.49
N VAL A 157 -7.09 -8.08 -4.99
CA VAL A 157 -6.88 -7.17 -6.13
C VAL A 157 -5.88 -6.06 -5.79
N ASP A 158 -6.01 -5.47 -4.60
CA ASP A 158 -5.08 -4.42 -4.13
C ASP A 158 -3.66 -4.94 -3.94
N ILE A 159 -3.50 -6.16 -3.41
CA ILE A 159 -2.20 -6.80 -3.29
C ILE A 159 -1.59 -6.97 -4.68
N TRP A 160 -2.31 -7.56 -5.63
CA TRP A 160 -1.83 -7.76 -6.99
C TRP A 160 -1.36 -6.46 -7.65
N LYS A 161 -2.13 -5.39 -7.53
CA LYS A 161 -1.75 -4.08 -8.05
C LYS A 161 -0.54 -3.48 -7.32
N GLY A 162 -0.58 -3.49 -5.99
CA GLY A 162 0.40 -2.82 -5.14
C GLY A 162 1.76 -3.52 -5.08
N LEU A 163 1.82 -4.82 -5.41
CA LEU A 163 3.09 -5.54 -5.53
C LEU A 163 4.07 -4.87 -6.49
N SER A 164 3.57 -4.19 -7.53
CA SER A 164 4.38 -3.47 -8.50
C SER A 164 5.33 -2.46 -7.84
N ILE A 165 4.80 -1.50 -7.11
CA ILE A 165 5.58 -0.42 -6.47
C ILE A 165 6.46 -0.99 -5.35
N ALA A 166 5.93 -1.86 -4.52
CA ALA A 166 6.66 -2.47 -3.44
C ALA A 166 7.89 -3.23 -3.95
N THR A 167 7.75 -3.98 -5.05
CA THR A 167 8.85 -4.71 -5.70
C THR A 167 9.92 -3.76 -6.24
N VAL A 168 9.54 -2.62 -6.85
CA VAL A 168 10.52 -1.62 -7.35
C VAL A 168 11.39 -1.11 -6.22
N ILE A 169 10.76 -0.73 -5.10
CA ILE A 169 11.49 -0.19 -3.93
C ILE A 169 12.48 -1.24 -3.39
N TYR A 170 12.05 -2.49 -3.28
CA TYR A 170 12.93 -3.57 -2.83
C TYR A 170 14.05 -3.87 -3.83
N VAL A 171 13.76 -3.89 -5.13
CA VAL A 171 14.79 -4.09 -6.17
C VAL A 171 15.86 -3.01 -6.06
N ALA A 172 15.46 -1.74 -5.92
CA ALA A 172 16.41 -0.64 -5.73
C ALA A 172 17.24 -0.80 -4.43
N GLY A 173 16.57 -1.14 -3.31
CA GLY A 173 17.25 -1.37 -2.04
C GLY A 173 18.22 -2.56 -2.06
N ILE A 174 17.85 -3.66 -2.70
CA ILE A 174 18.73 -4.83 -2.82
C ILE A 174 19.91 -4.53 -3.75
N GLN A 175 19.68 -3.80 -4.84
CA GLN A 175 20.76 -3.43 -5.78
C GLN A 175 21.75 -2.41 -5.21
N SER A 176 21.37 -1.67 -4.17
CA SER A 176 22.28 -0.74 -3.47
C SER A 176 23.24 -1.43 -2.48
N ILE A 177 23.05 -2.71 -2.21
CA ILE A 177 23.94 -3.49 -1.34
C ILE A 177 25.24 -3.76 -2.10
N ASP A 178 26.38 -3.43 -1.46
CA ASP A 178 27.70 -3.64 -2.05
C ASP A 178 27.94 -5.14 -2.29
N ARG A 179 28.47 -5.46 -3.47
CA ARG A 179 28.77 -6.84 -3.88
C ARG A 179 29.84 -7.50 -3.02
N THR A 180 30.72 -6.73 -2.41
CA THR A 180 31.77 -7.22 -1.51
C THR A 180 31.23 -8.09 -0.38
N TYR A 181 30.03 -7.77 0.15
CA TYR A 181 29.37 -8.61 1.15
C TYR A 181 29.02 -10.00 0.62
N TYR A 182 28.57 -10.10 -0.61
CA TYR A 182 28.21 -11.37 -1.23
C TYR A 182 29.44 -12.17 -1.63
N GLU A 183 30.50 -11.51 -2.10
CA GLU A 183 31.78 -12.13 -2.46
C GLU A 183 32.47 -12.70 -1.22
N ALA A 184 32.55 -11.96 -0.12
CA ALA A 184 33.06 -12.44 1.15
C ALA A 184 32.31 -13.68 1.64
N ALA A 185 30.97 -13.62 1.60
CA ALA A 185 30.13 -14.76 2.00
C ALA A 185 30.28 -15.99 1.08
N GLU A 186 30.63 -15.78 -0.20
CA GLU A 186 30.96 -16.89 -1.11
C GLU A 186 32.29 -17.56 -0.75
N ILE A 187 33.30 -16.78 -0.36
CA ILE A 187 34.59 -17.29 0.13
C ILE A 187 34.38 -18.09 1.43
N ASP A 188 33.49 -17.63 2.33
CA ASP A 188 33.12 -18.32 3.57
C ASP A 188 32.22 -19.53 3.35
N GLY A 189 31.87 -19.87 2.09
CA GLY A 189 31.04 -21.02 1.74
C GLY A 189 29.54 -20.86 2.04
N ALA A 190 29.05 -19.64 2.25
CA ALA A 190 27.65 -19.38 2.53
C ALA A 190 26.75 -19.74 1.33
N ASN A 191 25.72 -20.53 1.60
CA ASN A 191 24.71 -20.89 0.60
C ASN A 191 23.72 -19.73 0.35
N GLY A 192 22.87 -19.86 -0.68
CA GLY A 192 21.93 -18.81 -1.09
C GLY A 192 20.94 -18.40 0.02
N ARG A 193 20.49 -19.35 0.85
CA ARG A 193 19.59 -19.10 1.98
C ARG A 193 20.30 -18.28 3.08
N GLN A 194 21.54 -18.64 3.39
CA GLN A 194 22.34 -17.90 4.36
C GLN A 194 22.60 -16.46 3.88
N LYS A 195 22.96 -16.26 2.61
CA LYS A 195 23.11 -14.91 2.02
C LYS A 195 21.82 -14.12 2.04
N LEU A 196 20.67 -14.77 1.80
CA LEU A 196 19.36 -14.10 1.86
C LEU A 196 19.04 -13.56 3.27
N PHE A 197 19.15 -14.39 4.31
CA PHE A 197 18.73 -14.00 5.65
C PHE A 197 19.81 -13.26 6.46
N ALA A 198 21.09 -13.52 6.20
CA ALA A 198 22.17 -12.89 6.94
C ALA A 198 22.69 -11.59 6.29
N ILE A 199 22.50 -11.41 4.97
CA ILE A 199 23.01 -10.25 4.24
C ILE A 199 21.86 -9.45 3.61
N THR A 200 21.13 -10.06 2.67
CA THR A 200 20.14 -9.34 1.87
C THR A 200 19.02 -8.75 2.72
N ALA A 201 18.37 -9.55 3.56
CA ALA A 201 17.23 -9.10 4.36
C ALA A 201 17.64 -8.03 5.41
N PRO A 202 18.74 -8.16 6.17
CA PRO A 202 19.16 -7.12 7.10
C PRO A 202 19.59 -5.82 6.41
N LEU A 203 20.33 -5.90 5.32
CA LEU A 203 20.83 -4.71 4.61
C LEU A 203 19.74 -4.04 3.77
N ALA A 204 18.68 -4.76 3.37
CA ALA A 204 17.51 -4.19 2.71
C ALA A 204 16.49 -3.56 3.70
N ARG A 205 16.74 -3.55 5.02
CA ARG A 205 15.83 -2.94 6.02
C ARG A 205 15.36 -1.52 5.69
N PRO A 206 16.20 -0.60 5.19
CA PRO A 206 15.74 0.75 4.83
C PRO A 206 14.65 0.72 3.76
N ALA A 207 14.81 -0.12 2.73
CA ALA A 207 13.80 -0.32 1.70
C ALA A 207 12.54 -1.00 2.27
N MET A 208 12.72 -1.99 3.16
CA MET A 208 11.60 -2.66 3.84
C MET A 208 10.76 -1.68 4.66
N ASN A 209 11.38 -0.82 5.45
CA ASN A 209 10.69 0.20 6.22
C ASN A 209 9.88 1.14 5.31
N SER A 210 10.46 1.55 4.18
CA SER A 210 9.75 2.36 3.19
C SER A 210 8.53 1.64 2.62
N VAL A 211 8.66 0.36 2.26
CA VAL A 211 7.55 -0.45 1.74
C VAL A 211 6.45 -0.63 2.80
N ILE A 212 6.81 -0.92 4.06
CA ILE A 212 5.86 -1.05 5.17
C ILE A 212 5.05 0.24 5.33
N ILE A 213 5.74 1.38 5.46
CA ILE A 213 5.08 2.67 5.71
C ILE A 213 4.18 3.05 4.53
N LEU A 214 4.70 2.99 3.30
CA LEU A 214 3.94 3.37 2.11
C LEU A 214 2.74 2.44 1.85
N SER A 215 2.91 1.13 2.04
CA SER A 215 1.82 0.17 1.85
C SER A 215 0.75 0.31 2.92
N PHE A 216 1.13 0.54 4.17
CA PHE A 216 0.19 0.70 5.28
C PHE A 216 -0.61 2.00 5.15
N ILE A 217 0.06 3.13 4.88
CA ILE A 217 -0.62 4.40 4.61
C ILE A 217 -1.53 4.28 3.38
N GLY A 218 -1.05 3.61 2.32
CA GLY A 218 -1.85 3.34 1.12
C GLY A 218 -3.12 2.55 1.44
N GLY A 219 -3.02 1.53 2.29
CA GLY A 219 -4.17 0.74 2.76
C GLY A 219 -5.18 1.56 3.57
N LEU A 220 -4.70 2.39 4.51
CA LEU A 220 -5.56 3.27 5.31
C LEU A 220 -6.29 4.33 4.47
N ARG A 221 -5.70 4.75 3.34
CA ARG A 221 -6.25 5.76 2.43
C ARG A 221 -6.94 5.18 1.21
N SER A 222 -7.09 3.85 1.13
CA SER A 222 -7.70 3.18 -0.01
C SER A 222 -9.18 3.56 -0.11
N PHE A 223 -9.55 4.21 -1.19
CA PHE A 223 -10.92 4.60 -1.51
C PHE A 223 -11.32 4.13 -2.90
N ASP A 224 -10.53 4.49 -3.93
CA ASP A 224 -10.89 4.32 -5.34
C ASP A 224 -11.18 2.86 -5.71
N LEU A 225 -10.37 1.92 -5.20
CA LEU A 225 -10.56 0.50 -5.49
C LEU A 225 -11.81 -0.05 -4.80
N ILE A 226 -11.99 0.32 -3.52
CA ILE A 226 -13.15 -0.12 -2.71
C ILE A 226 -14.44 0.43 -3.31
N TRP A 227 -14.42 1.68 -3.78
CA TRP A 227 -15.57 2.32 -4.41
C TRP A 227 -15.93 1.70 -5.77
N ALA A 228 -14.91 1.25 -6.54
CA ALA A 228 -15.10 0.69 -7.87
C ALA A 228 -15.54 -0.78 -7.88
N MET A 229 -15.38 -1.49 -6.77
CA MET A 229 -15.69 -2.92 -6.59
C MET A 229 -16.86 -3.13 -5.65
#